data_d95b799829b3ab18d7b9993cc72ce38a
#
_entry.id   d95b799829b3ab18d7b9993cc72ce38a
#
_cell.length_a   1.000
_cell.length_b   1.000
_cell.length_c   1.000
_cell.angle_alpha   90.00
_cell.angle_beta   90.00
_cell.angle_gamma   90.00
#
_symmetry.space_group_name_H-M   'P 1'
#
loop_
_entity.id
_entity.type
_entity.pdbx_description
1 polymer ?
#
loop_
_entity_poly.entity_id
_entity_poly.type
_entity_poly.pdbx_seq_one_letter_code
_entity_poly.pdbx_strand_id
1 'polypeptide(L)'
;MNIDCLIPVHKKDFNTLNLCVNGLKNNIKNLNTIFVVSNEDPKIDGITYISQSRYDSYVNLQKIIEKYDNEKSDFTYRSGWIYQQFLKLLSSKVIQELTDSYLVVDADTIFVRPINFNPEKFYYCKANEYHLPYLTTIKKLLGVEETIGFSTISHHMIFNKNIMNEMIEVIMNNFHSNSFFDCVMSVIDYNELSSISEWDLYSNYAIKNHSHICEHRQLFWNDISYIPCQNDLDNFKEQLDFVSCHFYLRE
;
A
#
# COMPACT_ATOMS: atom_id res chain seq x y z
N MET A 1 -10.14 -11.55 16.81
CA MET A 1 -9.77 -12.11 15.49
C MET A 1 -8.36 -11.63 15.14
N ASN A 2 -7.58 -12.47 14.47
CA ASN A 2 -6.22 -12.15 14.05
C ASN A 2 -6.23 -11.50 12.66
N ILE A 3 -5.17 -10.76 12.32
CA ILE A 3 -4.99 -10.06 11.06
C ILE A 3 -3.64 -10.47 10.43
N ASP A 4 -3.65 -10.78 9.14
CA ASP A 4 -2.41 -10.97 8.39
C ASP A 4 -1.81 -9.62 8.00
N CYS A 5 -0.52 -9.61 7.69
CA CYS A 5 0.17 -8.44 7.16
C CYS A 5 0.75 -8.74 5.79
N LEU A 6 0.64 -7.80 4.86
CA LEU A 6 1.24 -7.85 3.53
C LEU A 6 2.28 -6.74 3.38
N ILE A 7 3.48 -7.10 2.94
CA ILE A 7 4.59 -6.17 2.71
C ILE A 7 5.15 -6.40 1.31
N PRO A 8 4.78 -5.61 0.31
CA PRO A 8 5.51 -5.58 -0.96
C PRO A 8 6.84 -4.88 -0.77
N VAL A 9 7.93 -5.48 -1.24
CA VAL A 9 9.27 -4.94 -1.05
C VAL A 9 10.17 -5.17 -2.25
N HIS A 10 11.00 -4.17 -2.56
CA HIS A 10 12.12 -4.31 -3.48
C HIS A 10 13.43 -4.53 -2.71
N LYS A 11 14.37 -5.26 -3.30
CA LYS A 11 15.68 -5.62 -2.69
C LYS A 11 16.42 -4.44 -2.03
N LYS A 12 16.32 -3.24 -2.60
CA LYS A 12 16.94 -2.02 -2.05
C LYS A 12 16.49 -1.70 -0.61
N ASP A 13 15.29 -2.17 -0.21
CA ASP A 13 14.68 -1.92 1.10
C ASP A 13 14.75 -3.14 2.04
N PHE A 14 15.52 -4.19 1.71
CA PHE A 14 15.70 -5.34 2.59
C PHE A 14 16.37 -4.97 3.94
N ASN A 15 17.16 -3.89 3.96
CA ASN A 15 17.77 -3.38 5.20
C ASN A 15 16.73 -2.86 6.20
N THR A 16 15.66 -2.24 5.70
CA THR A 16 14.57 -1.71 6.52
C THR A 16 13.53 -2.77 6.82
N LEU A 17 13.35 -3.76 5.94
CA LEU A 17 12.37 -4.82 6.08
C LEU A 17 12.50 -5.59 7.39
N ASN A 18 13.73 -5.87 7.85
CA ASN A 18 13.96 -6.54 9.15
C ASN A 18 13.40 -5.72 10.31
N LEU A 19 13.60 -4.40 10.29
CA LEU A 19 13.08 -3.50 11.32
C LEU A 19 11.55 -3.40 11.24
N CYS A 20 10.98 -3.33 10.04
CA CYS A 20 9.55 -3.36 9.79
C CYS A 20 8.92 -4.64 10.38
N VAL A 21 9.46 -5.82 10.02
CA VAL A 21 8.98 -7.12 10.51
C VAL A 21 9.06 -7.22 12.03
N ASN A 22 10.17 -6.78 12.64
CA ASN A 22 10.32 -6.77 14.10
C ASN A 22 9.36 -5.79 14.76
N GLY A 23 9.17 -4.59 14.17
CA GLY A 23 8.18 -3.61 14.62
C GLY A 23 6.77 -4.18 14.63
N LEU A 24 6.37 -4.87 13.56
CA LEU A 24 5.08 -5.55 13.45
C LEU A 24 4.91 -6.64 14.51
N LYS A 25 5.88 -7.56 14.65
CA LYS A 25 5.82 -8.66 15.62
C LYS A 25 5.72 -8.17 17.06
N ASN A 26 6.42 -7.08 17.39
CA ASN A 26 6.45 -6.55 18.76
C ASN A 26 5.24 -5.68 19.11
N ASN A 27 4.64 -5.01 18.12
CA ASN A 27 3.68 -3.94 18.38
C ASN A 27 2.28 -4.19 17.82
N ILE A 28 2.08 -5.10 16.86
CA ILE A 28 0.72 -5.42 16.39
C ILE A 28 0.18 -6.62 17.17
N LYS A 29 -0.73 -6.33 18.11
CA LYS A 29 -1.18 -7.30 19.12
C LYS A 29 -1.90 -8.53 18.58
N ASN A 30 -2.57 -8.38 17.48
CA ASN A 30 -3.38 -9.45 16.87
C ASN A 30 -2.82 -9.89 15.50
N LEU A 31 -1.52 -9.72 15.31
CA LEU A 31 -0.81 -10.17 14.10
C LEU A 31 -0.84 -11.70 13.99
N ASN A 32 -1.12 -12.20 12.78
CA ASN A 32 -1.08 -13.63 12.46
C ASN A 32 0.15 -13.94 11.59
N THR A 33 0.02 -13.86 10.28
CA THR A 33 1.09 -14.15 9.32
C THR A 33 1.57 -12.87 8.66
N ILE A 34 2.89 -12.76 8.44
CA ILE A 34 3.48 -11.69 7.63
C ILE A 34 3.83 -12.27 6.25
N PHE A 35 3.11 -11.84 5.23
CA PHE A 35 3.40 -12.15 3.84
C PHE A 35 4.30 -11.07 3.24
N VAL A 36 5.44 -11.47 2.70
CA VAL A 36 6.39 -10.57 2.01
C VAL A 36 6.42 -10.88 0.54
N VAL A 37 6.05 -9.91 -0.28
CA VAL A 37 6.03 -10.02 -1.75
C VAL A 37 7.27 -9.36 -2.33
N SER A 38 8.12 -10.14 -2.99
CA SER A 38 9.34 -9.62 -3.65
C SER A 38 9.78 -10.50 -4.83
N ASN A 39 10.73 -10.02 -5.62
CA ASN A 39 11.30 -10.79 -6.73
C ASN A 39 12.29 -11.87 -6.26
N GLU A 40 12.84 -11.74 -5.06
CA GLU A 40 13.72 -12.73 -4.43
C GLU A 40 13.37 -12.87 -2.95
N ASP A 41 13.61 -14.06 -2.40
CA ASP A 41 13.35 -14.35 -0.99
C ASP A 41 14.33 -13.56 -0.09
N PRO A 42 13.84 -12.67 0.79
CA PRO A 42 14.69 -11.85 1.66
C PRO A 42 15.38 -12.63 2.77
N LYS A 43 15.06 -13.93 2.96
CA LYS A 43 15.65 -14.81 3.98
C LYS A 43 15.52 -14.28 5.41
N ILE A 44 14.33 -13.79 5.74
CA ILE A 44 13.97 -13.28 7.08
C ILE A 44 13.14 -14.33 7.81
N ASP A 45 13.47 -14.61 9.06
CA ASP A 45 12.72 -15.57 9.87
C ASP A 45 11.32 -15.08 10.24
N GLY A 46 10.37 -16.01 10.18
CA GLY A 46 8.98 -15.77 10.60
C GLY A 46 8.17 -14.88 9.66
N ILE A 47 8.49 -14.93 8.38
CA ILE A 47 7.66 -14.43 7.28
C ILE A 47 7.26 -15.57 6.35
N THR A 48 6.23 -15.32 5.55
CA THR A 48 5.86 -16.15 4.40
C THR A 48 6.24 -15.42 3.12
N TYR A 49 7.26 -15.90 2.42
CA TYR A 49 7.69 -15.32 1.15
C TYR A 49 6.70 -15.64 0.04
N ILE A 50 6.34 -14.63 -0.73
CA ILE A 50 5.50 -14.72 -1.94
C ILE A 50 6.31 -14.17 -3.12
N SER A 51 6.54 -15.00 -4.13
CA SER A 51 7.18 -14.52 -5.36
C SER A 51 6.28 -13.54 -6.11
N GLN A 52 6.83 -12.42 -6.57
CA GLN A 52 6.14 -11.47 -7.45
C GLN A 52 5.59 -12.13 -8.73
N SER A 53 6.18 -13.24 -9.18
CA SER A 53 5.70 -13.97 -10.35
C SER A 53 4.28 -14.52 -10.20
N ARG A 54 3.75 -14.64 -8.97
CA ARG A 54 2.33 -14.98 -8.75
C ARG A 54 1.37 -13.93 -9.32
N TYR A 55 1.85 -12.70 -9.55
CA TYR A 55 1.05 -11.59 -10.09
C TYR A 55 1.08 -11.49 -11.62
N ASP A 56 1.94 -12.26 -12.32
CA ASP A 56 2.20 -12.09 -13.76
C ASP A 56 0.97 -12.24 -14.66
N SER A 57 -0.06 -12.98 -14.22
CA SER A 57 -1.35 -13.08 -14.91
C SER A 57 -2.22 -11.82 -14.82
N TYR A 58 -1.95 -10.94 -13.87
CA TYR A 58 -2.70 -9.72 -13.61
C TYR A 58 -1.91 -8.47 -13.98
N VAL A 59 -0.63 -8.42 -13.62
CA VAL A 59 0.25 -7.27 -13.83
C VAL A 59 1.69 -7.75 -14.02
N ASN A 60 2.42 -7.08 -14.90
CA ASN A 60 3.83 -7.36 -15.16
C ASN A 60 4.61 -6.04 -15.28
N LEU A 61 5.75 -5.93 -14.59
CA LEU A 61 6.57 -4.73 -14.57
C LEU A 61 7.01 -4.31 -15.99
N GLN A 62 7.35 -5.28 -16.85
CA GLN A 62 7.77 -4.98 -18.22
C GLN A 62 6.66 -4.29 -19.01
N LYS A 63 5.40 -4.70 -18.84
CA LYS A 63 4.26 -4.03 -19.49
C LYS A 63 4.06 -2.59 -19.00
N ILE A 64 4.36 -2.30 -17.73
CA ILE A 64 4.32 -0.94 -17.21
C ILE A 64 5.41 -0.10 -17.87
N ILE A 65 6.65 -0.61 -17.95
CA ILE A 65 7.76 0.06 -18.62
C ILE A 65 7.40 0.38 -20.09
N GLU A 66 6.88 -0.61 -20.82
CA GLU A 66 6.46 -0.44 -22.21
C GLU A 66 5.38 0.65 -22.38
N LYS A 67 4.46 0.79 -21.42
CA LYS A 67 3.47 1.87 -21.43
C LYS A 67 4.11 3.24 -21.29
N TYR A 68 5.04 3.41 -20.32
CA TYR A 68 5.78 4.65 -20.14
C TYR A 68 6.64 4.99 -21.37
N ASP A 69 7.32 4.00 -21.96
CA ASP A 69 8.15 4.20 -23.15
C ASP A 69 7.30 4.59 -24.36
N ASN A 70 6.12 3.98 -24.56
CA ASN A 70 5.20 4.31 -25.64
C ASN A 70 4.68 5.75 -25.54
N GLU A 71 4.44 6.23 -24.32
CA GLU A 71 4.04 7.63 -24.04
C GLU A 71 5.23 8.60 -24.06
N LYS A 72 6.47 8.10 -24.28
CA LYS A 72 7.72 8.88 -24.26
C LYS A 72 7.91 9.67 -22.95
N SER A 73 7.53 9.05 -21.84
CA SER A 73 7.62 9.66 -20.53
C SER A 73 9.06 9.71 -20.02
N ASP A 74 9.44 10.82 -19.42
CA ASP A 74 10.71 10.96 -18.69
C ASP A 74 10.68 10.21 -17.33
N PHE A 75 9.52 9.69 -16.93
CA PHE A 75 9.29 9.03 -15.63
C PHE A 75 9.27 7.51 -15.70
N THR A 76 9.79 6.87 -16.75
CA THR A 76 9.89 5.40 -16.88
C THR A 76 10.53 4.75 -15.65
N TYR A 77 11.48 5.44 -14.97
CA TYR A 77 12.10 4.95 -13.74
C TYR A 77 11.09 4.80 -12.55
N ARG A 78 9.89 5.37 -12.66
CA ARG A 78 8.81 5.20 -11.67
C ARG A 78 7.98 3.93 -11.87
N SER A 79 8.22 3.16 -12.93
CA SER A 79 7.48 1.92 -13.22
C SER A 79 7.49 0.93 -12.05
N GLY A 80 8.60 0.83 -11.32
CA GLY A 80 8.69 -0.02 -10.12
C GLY A 80 7.78 0.45 -8.99
N TRP A 81 7.59 1.77 -8.82
CA TRP A 81 6.66 2.32 -7.85
C TRP A 81 5.20 2.06 -8.24
N ILE A 82 4.84 2.25 -9.52
CA ILE A 82 3.51 1.88 -10.04
C ILE A 82 3.25 0.39 -9.85
N TYR A 83 4.25 -0.46 -10.14
CA TYR A 83 4.12 -1.91 -9.94
C TYR A 83 3.81 -2.25 -8.47
N GLN A 84 4.45 -1.59 -7.52
CA GLN A 84 4.17 -1.78 -6.09
C GLN A 84 2.72 -1.46 -5.73
N GLN A 85 2.11 -0.42 -6.34
CA GLN A 85 0.68 -0.11 -6.14
C GLN A 85 -0.20 -1.29 -6.56
N PHE A 86 0.09 -1.90 -7.73
CA PHE A 86 -0.63 -3.09 -8.18
C PHE A 86 -0.42 -4.30 -7.27
N LEU A 87 0.78 -4.52 -6.74
CA LEU A 87 1.03 -5.62 -5.79
C LEU A 87 0.13 -5.50 -4.54
N LYS A 88 -0.12 -4.28 -4.07
CA LYS A 88 -1.03 -4.02 -2.95
C LYS A 88 -2.50 -4.20 -3.36
N LEU A 89 -2.94 -3.56 -4.45
CA LEU A 89 -4.32 -3.56 -4.91
C LEU A 89 -4.82 -4.95 -5.37
N LEU A 90 -3.94 -5.76 -5.97
CA LEU A 90 -4.29 -7.09 -6.47
C LEU A 90 -4.04 -8.22 -5.47
N SER A 91 -3.55 -7.91 -4.27
CA SER A 91 -3.19 -8.93 -3.27
C SER A 91 -4.35 -9.84 -2.88
N SER A 92 -5.57 -9.32 -2.78
CA SER A 92 -6.79 -10.10 -2.51
C SER A 92 -7.11 -11.13 -3.59
N LYS A 93 -6.72 -10.88 -4.84
CA LYS A 93 -6.91 -11.80 -5.98
C LYS A 93 -5.81 -12.84 -6.06
N VAL A 94 -4.58 -12.49 -5.66
CA VAL A 94 -3.38 -13.32 -5.88
C VAL A 94 -3.04 -14.19 -4.67
N ILE A 95 -3.20 -13.67 -3.45
CA ILE A 95 -2.82 -14.36 -2.21
C ILE A 95 -4.09 -14.80 -1.49
N GLN A 96 -4.56 -16.00 -1.83
CA GLN A 96 -5.81 -16.56 -1.28
C GLN A 96 -5.68 -16.84 0.23
N GLU A 97 -4.46 -17.07 0.71
CA GLU A 97 -4.11 -17.39 2.09
C GLU A 97 -4.32 -16.23 3.06
N LEU A 98 -4.36 -14.97 2.58
CA LEU A 98 -4.63 -13.79 3.43
C LEU A 98 -5.97 -13.92 4.15
N THR A 99 -6.06 -13.40 5.37
CA THR A 99 -7.33 -13.19 6.07
C THR A 99 -8.26 -12.25 5.31
N ASP A 100 -9.57 -12.26 5.57
CA ASP A 100 -10.55 -11.42 4.86
C ASP A 100 -10.23 -9.92 4.99
N SER A 101 -9.75 -9.50 6.15
CA SER A 101 -9.14 -8.19 6.35
C SER A 101 -7.66 -8.38 6.70
N TYR A 102 -6.78 -7.65 6.06
CA TYR A 102 -5.33 -7.74 6.25
C TYR A 102 -4.69 -6.35 6.25
N LEU A 103 -3.61 -6.21 7.02
CA LEU A 103 -2.83 -4.98 7.12
C LEU A 103 -1.81 -4.94 5.97
N VAL A 104 -1.84 -3.92 5.14
CA VAL A 104 -0.80 -3.63 4.16
C VAL A 104 0.15 -2.60 4.74
N VAL A 105 1.47 -2.82 4.59
CA VAL A 105 2.51 -1.94 5.19
C VAL A 105 3.63 -1.73 4.19
N ASP A 106 4.15 -0.52 4.12
CA ASP A 106 5.38 -0.23 3.37
C ASP A 106 6.60 -0.80 4.11
N ALA A 107 7.55 -1.38 3.38
CA ALA A 107 8.69 -2.13 3.93
C ALA A 107 9.68 -1.29 4.76
N ASP A 108 9.53 0.01 4.74
CA ASP A 108 10.32 0.99 5.46
C ASP A 108 9.57 1.64 6.65
N THR A 109 8.37 1.13 6.97
CA THR A 109 7.54 1.57 8.08
C THR A 109 7.75 0.69 9.30
N ILE A 110 8.12 1.28 10.43
CA ILE A 110 8.50 0.60 11.66
C ILE A 110 7.57 1.02 12.80
N PHE A 111 6.68 0.13 13.22
CA PHE A 111 5.83 0.36 14.39
C PHE A 111 6.65 0.33 15.67
N VAL A 112 6.50 1.35 16.51
CA VAL A 112 7.26 1.50 17.77
C VAL A 112 6.39 1.42 19.02
N ARG A 113 5.05 1.57 18.87
CA ARG A 113 4.07 1.42 19.95
C ARG A 113 3.08 0.29 19.68
N PRO A 114 2.53 -0.34 20.72
CA PRO A 114 1.50 -1.35 20.58
C PRO A 114 0.22 -0.80 19.96
N ILE A 115 -0.21 -1.40 18.86
CA ILE A 115 -1.48 -1.09 18.16
C ILE A 115 -2.29 -2.37 18.02
N ASN A 116 -3.60 -2.23 18.15
CA ASN A 116 -4.55 -3.31 17.85
C ASN A 116 -5.42 -2.90 16.66
N PHE A 117 -5.49 -3.75 15.66
CA PHE A 117 -6.34 -3.56 14.49
C PHE A 117 -7.54 -4.51 14.57
N ASN A 118 -8.76 -3.96 14.69
CA ASN A 118 -9.97 -4.75 14.57
C ASN A 118 -10.21 -5.08 13.08
N PRO A 119 -10.20 -6.36 12.64
CA PRO A 119 -10.40 -6.72 11.25
C PRO A 119 -11.81 -6.43 10.71
N GLU A 120 -12.78 -6.10 11.58
CA GLU A 120 -14.11 -5.68 11.17
C GLU A 120 -14.22 -4.18 10.87
N LYS A 121 -13.13 -3.43 11.09
CA LYS A 121 -13.06 -1.98 10.89
C LYS A 121 -12.03 -1.61 9.84
N PHE A 122 -12.35 -0.56 9.10
CA PHE A 122 -11.40 0.15 8.25
C PHE A 122 -10.94 1.42 8.98
N TYR A 123 -9.70 1.39 9.49
CA TYR A 123 -9.11 2.56 10.13
C TYR A 123 -8.37 3.41 9.11
N TYR A 124 -8.61 4.73 9.15
CA TYR A 124 -7.88 5.68 8.32
C TYR A 124 -7.33 6.84 9.16
N CYS A 125 -6.13 7.30 8.81
CA CYS A 125 -5.58 8.57 9.27
C CYS A 125 -5.94 9.65 8.24
N LYS A 126 -6.05 10.90 8.70
CA LYS A 126 -6.10 12.04 7.78
C LYS A 126 -4.68 12.60 7.66
N ALA A 127 -4.14 12.55 6.46
CA ALA A 127 -2.87 13.17 6.12
C ALA A 127 -3.07 14.59 5.60
N ASN A 128 -2.07 15.43 5.81
CA ASN A 128 -2.05 16.81 5.26
C ASN A 128 -1.63 16.84 3.79
N GLU A 129 -1.35 15.70 3.18
CA GLU A 129 -0.95 15.57 1.80
C GLU A 129 -2.14 15.85 0.87
N TYR A 130 -1.92 16.64 -0.15
CA TYR A 130 -2.91 16.88 -1.20
C TYR A 130 -2.20 16.83 -2.55
N HIS A 131 -2.37 15.70 -3.26
CA HIS A 131 -1.75 15.47 -4.55
C HIS A 131 -2.82 15.35 -5.65
N LEU A 132 -2.99 16.44 -6.42
CA LEU A 132 -4.05 16.54 -7.43
C LEU A 132 -4.04 15.39 -8.47
N PRO A 133 -2.89 14.88 -8.97
CA PRO A 133 -2.86 13.75 -9.88
C PRO A 133 -3.53 12.49 -9.32
N TYR A 134 -3.38 12.18 -8.01
CA TYR A 134 -4.09 11.06 -7.39
C TYR A 134 -5.60 11.25 -7.45
N LEU A 135 -6.08 12.44 -7.07
CA LEU A 135 -7.52 12.74 -7.06
C LEU A 135 -8.13 12.67 -8.47
N THR A 136 -7.38 13.13 -9.47
CA THR A 136 -7.80 13.06 -10.88
C THR A 136 -7.94 11.61 -11.34
N THR A 137 -6.97 10.77 -11.03
CA THR A 137 -7.00 9.33 -11.35
C THR A 137 -8.13 8.62 -10.63
N ILE A 138 -8.33 8.89 -9.33
CA ILE A 138 -9.43 8.32 -8.54
C ILE A 138 -10.80 8.65 -9.14
N LYS A 139 -11.03 9.92 -9.50
CA LYS A 139 -12.29 10.35 -10.14
C LYS A 139 -12.57 9.58 -11.43
N LYS A 140 -11.55 9.45 -12.28
CA LYS A 140 -11.66 8.70 -13.54
C LYS A 140 -11.93 7.22 -13.29
N LEU A 141 -11.19 6.58 -12.40
CA LEU A 141 -11.33 5.14 -12.12
C LEU A 141 -12.69 4.81 -11.51
N LEU A 142 -13.10 5.56 -10.49
CA LEU A 142 -14.36 5.31 -9.79
C LEU A 142 -15.59 5.89 -10.48
N GLY A 143 -15.43 6.72 -11.53
CA GLY A 143 -16.54 7.39 -12.19
C GLY A 143 -17.27 8.40 -11.30
N VAL A 144 -16.55 9.10 -10.43
CA VAL A 144 -17.14 10.01 -9.43
C VAL A 144 -16.71 11.46 -9.67
N GLU A 145 -17.62 12.40 -9.40
CA GLU A 145 -17.34 13.84 -9.52
C GLU A 145 -16.46 14.36 -8.37
N GLU A 146 -16.63 13.78 -7.17
CA GLU A 146 -15.96 14.25 -5.96
C GLU A 146 -15.26 13.11 -5.23
N THR A 147 -14.11 13.41 -4.64
CA THR A 147 -13.38 12.55 -3.70
C THR A 147 -13.82 12.83 -2.25
N ILE A 148 -13.23 12.13 -1.28
CA ILE A 148 -13.49 12.35 0.15
C ILE A 148 -12.93 13.68 0.70
N GLY A 149 -12.17 14.44 -0.13
CA GLY A 149 -11.70 15.78 0.21
C GLY A 149 -10.47 15.85 1.12
N PHE A 150 -9.86 14.70 1.46
CA PHE A 150 -8.60 14.60 2.23
C PHE A 150 -7.82 13.38 1.78
N SER A 151 -6.51 13.34 2.06
CA SER A 151 -5.67 12.17 1.82
C SER A 151 -5.66 11.23 3.04
N THR A 152 -5.48 9.96 2.78
CA THR A 152 -5.37 8.89 3.78
C THR A 152 -4.03 8.18 3.74
N ILE A 153 -3.04 8.74 3.06
CA ILE A 153 -1.69 8.17 2.95
C ILE A 153 -1.05 8.14 4.34
N SER A 154 -0.74 6.94 4.82
CA SER A 154 -0.20 6.71 6.16
C SER A 154 0.74 5.51 6.22
N HIS A 155 1.31 5.09 5.08
CA HIS A 155 2.30 4.00 4.93
C HIS A 155 1.82 2.63 5.43
N HIS A 156 0.58 2.53 5.88
CA HIS A 156 -0.11 1.29 6.26
C HIS A 156 -1.61 1.47 6.16
N MET A 157 -2.33 0.40 5.85
CA MET A 157 -3.80 0.42 5.78
C MET A 157 -4.38 -0.99 5.89
N ILE A 158 -5.55 -1.14 6.51
CA ILE A 158 -6.31 -2.38 6.44
C ILE A 158 -7.06 -2.43 5.12
N PHE A 159 -6.81 -3.48 4.34
CA PHE A 159 -7.64 -3.82 3.18
C PHE A 159 -8.59 -4.97 3.53
N ASN A 160 -9.81 -4.89 3.07
CA ASN A 160 -10.78 -5.98 3.14
C ASN A 160 -10.96 -6.58 1.74
N LYS A 161 -10.84 -7.91 1.62
CA LYS A 161 -10.91 -8.62 0.33
C LYS A 161 -12.19 -8.33 -0.44
N ASN A 162 -13.34 -8.32 0.23
CA ASN A 162 -14.62 -8.11 -0.43
C ASN A 162 -14.72 -6.69 -0.99
N ILE A 163 -14.35 -5.68 -0.19
CA ILE A 163 -14.37 -4.27 -0.61
C ILE A 163 -13.36 -4.03 -1.74
N MET A 164 -12.16 -4.63 -1.64
CA MET A 164 -11.15 -4.52 -2.69
C MET A 164 -11.64 -5.14 -4.00
N ASN A 165 -12.22 -6.33 -3.95
CA ASN A 165 -12.74 -7.01 -5.12
C ASN A 165 -13.91 -6.25 -5.75
N GLU A 166 -14.83 -5.73 -4.93
CA GLU A 166 -15.95 -4.91 -5.36
C GLU A 166 -15.45 -3.62 -6.06
N MET A 167 -14.48 -2.93 -5.47
CA MET A 167 -13.86 -1.74 -6.09
C MET A 167 -13.24 -2.06 -7.46
N ILE A 168 -12.48 -3.15 -7.55
CA ILE A 168 -11.86 -3.58 -8.81
C ILE A 168 -12.95 -3.87 -9.87
N GLU A 169 -14.03 -4.54 -9.50
CA GLU A 169 -15.16 -4.85 -10.40
C GLU A 169 -15.88 -3.58 -10.87
N VAL A 170 -16.12 -2.63 -9.95
CA VAL A 170 -16.70 -1.31 -10.32
C VAL A 170 -15.82 -0.61 -11.35
N ILE A 171 -14.50 -0.56 -11.11
CA ILE A 171 -13.56 0.06 -12.05
C ILE A 171 -13.60 -0.65 -13.41
N MET A 172 -13.50 -1.97 -13.43
CA MET A 172 -13.54 -2.71 -14.70
C MET A 172 -14.86 -2.49 -15.47
N ASN A 173 -15.98 -2.42 -14.77
CA ASN A 173 -17.29 -2.14 -15.35
C ASN A 173 -17.36 -0.72 -15.95
N ASN A 174 -16.83 0.29 -15.24
CA ASN A 174 -16.79 1.68 -15.73
C ASN A 174 -16.03 1.80 -17.05
N PHE A 175 -15.00 0.96 -17.25
CA PHE A 175 -14.18 0.95 -18.47
C PHE A 175 -14.60 -0.10 -19.50
N HIS A 176 -15.64 -0.88 -19.25
CA HIS A 176 -16.05 -2.02 -20.08
C HIS A 176 -14.86 -2.96 -20.38
N SER A 177 -14.01 -3.22 -19.39
CA SER A 177 -12.76 -3.97 -19.53
C SER A 177 -12.74 -5.18 -18.60
N ASN A 178 -12.03 -6.23 -19.01
CA ASN A 178 -11.75 -7.41 -18.18
C ASN A 178 -10.36 -7.33 -17.50
N SER A 179 -9.68 -6.20 -17.63
CA SER A 179 -8.33 -5.99 -17.10
C SER A 179 -8.27 -4.74 -16.22
N PHE A 180 -8.17 -4.94 -14.92
CA PHE A 180 -7.94 -3.85 -13.96
C PHE A 180 -6.65 -3.07 -14.28
N PHE A 181 -5.60 -3.80 -14.68
CA PHE A 181 -4.35 -3.21 -15.12
C PHE A 181 -4.56 -2.20 -16.24
N ASP A 182 -5.27 -2.59 -17.31
CA ASP A 182 -5.49 -1.70 -18.45
C ASP A 182 -6.38 -0.50 -18.09
N CYS A 183 -7.37 -0.67 -17.20
CA CYS A 183 -8.17 0.44 -16.68
C CYS A 183 -7.28 1.49 -16.00
N VAL A 184 -6.42 1.08 -15.09
CA VAL A 184 -5.52 1.98 -14.37
C VAL A 184 -4.54 2.65 -15.33
N MET A 185 -3.86 1.86 -16.18
CA MET A 185 -2.86 2.38 -17.12
C MET A 185 -3.45 3.29 -18.19
N SER A 186 -4.76 3.26 -18.43
CA SER A 186 -5.42 4.17 -19.38
C SER A 186 -5.69 5.56 -18.83
N VAL A 187 -5.61 5.78 -17.53
CA VAL A 187 -6.00 7.04 -16.88
C VAL A 187 -4.91 7.73 -16.08
N ILE A 188 -3.81 7.03 -15.75
CA ILE A 188 -2.67 7.66 -15.08
C ILE A 188 -2.03 8.70 -15.99
N ASP A 189 -1.46 9.74 -15.40
CA ASP A 189 -0.69 10.73 -16.13
C ASP A 189 0.79 10.30 -16.15
N TYR A 190 1.28 9.97 -17.33
CA TYR A 190 2.65 9.52 -17.55
C TYR A 190 3.69 10.65 -17.46
N ASN A 191 3.25 11.91 -17.38
CA ASN A 191 4.10 13.09 -17.20
C ASN A 191 4.18 13.53 -15.74
N GLU A 192 3.58 12.76 -14.83
CA GLU A 192 3.60 13.01 -13.40
C GLU A 192 4.52 12.01 -12.68
N LEU A 193 5.22 12.49 -11.66
CA LEU A 193 6.11 11.67 -10.84
C LEU A 193 5.36 10.53 -10.13
N SER A 194 4.10 10.79 -9.78
CA SER A 194 3.20 9.83 -9.14
C SER A 194 1.75 10.19 -9.44
N SER A 195 1.03 9.30 -10.11
CA SER A 195 -0.33 9.56 -10.61
C SER A 195 -1.41 8.69 -9.97
N ILE A 196 -1.03 7.73 -9.12
CA ILE A 196 -1.97 6.85 -8.42
C ILE A 196 -1.48 6.60 -7.00
N SER A 197 -2.40 6.58 -6.04
CA SER A 197 -2.16 6.09 -4.67
C SER A 197 -3.17 4.99 -4.37
N GLU A 198 -2.67 3.81 -4.02
CA GLU A 198 -3.51 2.69 -3.58
C GLU A 198 -4.27 3.01 -2.30
N TRP A 199 -3.63 3.79 -1.40
CA TRP A 199 -4.22 4.23 -0.15
C TRP A 199 -5.45 5.10 -0.39
N ASP A 200 -5.29 6.15 -1.19
CA ASP A 200 -6.38 7.09 -1.48
C ASP A 200 -7.44 6.48 -2.39
N LEU A 201 -7.07 5.58 -3.33
CA LEU A 201 -8.04 4.89 -4.17
C LEU A 201 -8.95 4.00 -3.32
N TYR A 202 -8.36 3.13 -2.49
CA TYR A 202 -9.13 2.22 -1.64
C TYR A 202 -9.98 2.97 -0.62
N SER A 203 -9.41 3.98 0.07
CA SER A 203 -10.14 4.73 1.08
C SER A 203 -11.29 5.56 0.50
N ASN A 204 -11.12 6.16 -0.68
CA ASN A 204 -12.22 6.86 -1.35
C ASN A 204 -13.38 5.90 -1.64
N TYR A 205 -13.10 4.70 -2.10
CA TYR A 205 -14.13 3.69 -2.33
C TYR A 205 -14.78 3.23 -1.02
N ALA A 206 -13.97 2.82 -0.04
CA ALA A 206 -14.44 2.28 1.23
C ALA A 206 -15.26 3.30 2.03
N ILE A 207 -14.79 4.54 2.18
CA ILE A 207 -15.49 5.58 2.94
C ILE A 207 -16.82 5.95 2.28
N LYS A 208 -16.89 6.01 0.95
CA LYS A 208 -18.12 6.36 0.25
C LYS A 208 -19.17 5.24 0.27
N ASN A 209 -18.75 3.98 0.13
CA ASN A 209 -19.67 2.85 -0.04
C ASN A 209 -19.86 2.01 1.22
N HIS A 210 -18.90 2.02 2.15
CA HIS A 210 -18.88 1.20 3.37
C HIS A 210 -18.62 2.01 4.63
N SER A 211 -19.16 3.23 4.73
CA SER A 211 -18.90 4.18 5.83
C SER A 211 -19.19 3.60 7.24
N HIS A 212 -20.08 2.61 7.35
CA HIS A 212 -20.46 1.98 8.62
C HIS A 212 -19.34 1.17 9.29
N ILE A 213 -18.31 0.74 8.53
CA ILE A 213 -17.12 0.09 9.08
C ILE A 213 -15.93 1.04 9.19
N CYS A 214 -16.02 2.24 8.62
CA CYS A 214 -14.91 3.20 8.57
C CYS A 214 -14.79 3.96 9.89
N GLU A 215 -13.56 4.08 10.39
CA GLU A 215 -13.26 4.75 11.65
C GLU A 215 -12.00 5.61 11.52
N HIS A 216 -12.11 6.89 11.83
CA HIS A 216 -10.96 7.78 11.88
C HIS A 216 -10.12 7.45 13.12
N ARG A 217 -8.83 7.15 12.90
CA ARG A 217 -7.86 6.91 13.95
C ARG A 217 -6.62 7.75 13.68
N GLN A 218 -6.36 8.73 14.53
CA GLN A 218 -5.13 9.49 14.44
C GLN A 218 -3.99 8.69 15.06
N LEU A 219 -2.97 8.39 14.23
CA LEU A 219 -1.68 7.89 14.67
C LEU A 219 -0.63 8.97 14.45
N PHE A 220 0.42 8.98 15.27
CA PHE A 220 1.51 9.93 15.19
C PHE A 220 2.74 9.26 14.58
N TRP A 221 3.28 9.85 13.52
CA TRP A 221 4.47 9.33 12.84
C TRP A 221 5.36 10.45 12.31
N ASN A 222 6.60 10.10 12.00
CA ASN A 222 7.54 10.96 11.29
C ASN A 222 8.25 10.16 10.20
N ASP A 223 8.59 10.85 9.10
CA ASP A 223 9.53 10.38 8.10
C ASP A 223 10.94 10.73 8.57
N ILE A 224 11.84 9.74 8.49
CA ILE A 224 13.23 9.90 8.89
C ILE A 224 14.19 9.59 7.73
N SER A 225 15.32 10.29 7.70
CA SER A 225 16.31 10.23 6.61
C SER A 225 17.43 9.21 6.83
N TYR A 226 17.30 8.33 7.83
CA TYR A 226 18.30 7.32 8.16
C TYR A 226 17.64 6.02 8.63
N ILE A 227 18.42 4.93 8.66
CA ILE A 227 17.96 3.65 9.23
C ILE A 227 18.17 3.72 10.76
N PRO A 228 17.09 3.66 11.57
CA PRO A 228 17.19 3.87 13.00
C PRO A 228 17.86 2.67 13.70
N CYS A 229 18.68 2.97 14.72
CA CYS A 229 19.18 1.97 15.65
C CYS A 229 18.15 1.70 16.78
N GLN A 230 18.40 0.71 17.64
CA GLN A 230 17.48 0.36 18.72
C GLN A 230 17.23 1.53 19.68
N ASN A 231 18.26 2.32 19.99
CA ASN A 231 18.13 3.47 20.87
C ASN A 231 17.21 4.56 20.27
N ASP A 232 17.28 4.76 18.94
CA ASP A 232 16.38 5.69 18.24
C ASP A 232 14.93 5.21 18.34
N LEU A 233 14.69 3.91 18.09
CA LEU A 233 13.35 3.32 18.20
C LEU A 233 12.78 3.44 19.63
N ASP A 234 13.63 3.28 20.66
CA ASP A 234 13.21 3.44 22.04
C ASP A 234 12.85 4.89 22.38
N ASN A 235 13.56 5.86 21.83
CA ASN A 235 13.24 7.29 21.97
C ASN A 235 11.93 7.66 21.23
N PHE A 236 11.71 7.13 20.03
CA PHE A 236 10.50 7.38 19.27
C PHE A 236 9.23 6.91 19.96
N LYS A 237 9.30 5.83 20.75
CA LYS A 237 8.16 5.33 21.54
C LYS A 237 7.52 6.36 22.47
N GLU A 238 8.23 7.41 22.84
CA GLU A 238 7.69 8.44 23.74
C GLU A 238 6.62 9.29 23.04
N GLN A 239 6.73 9.49 21.72
CA GLN A 239 5.90 10.44 20.98
C GLN A 239 5.20 9.87 19.75
N LEU A 240 5.76 8.80 19.14
CA LEU A 240 5.29 8.28 17.85
C LEU A 240 4.71 6.87 17.99
N ASP A 241 3.80 6.54 17.09
CA ASP A 241 3.25 5.19 16.93
C ASP A 241 4.06 4.37 15.94
N PHE A 242 4.60 5.03 14.91
CA PHE A 242 5.52 4.45 13.94
C PHE A 242 6.43 5.52 13.32
N VAL A 243 7.49 5.08 12.64
CA VAL A 243 8.36 5.90 11.80
C VAL A 243 8.49 5.28 10.42
N SER A 244 8.70 6.10 9.39
CA SER A 244 8.99 5.64 8.02
C SER A 244 10.36 6.15 7.58
N CYS A 245 11.23 5.25 7.11
CA CYS A 245 12.58 5.59 6.70
C CYS A 245 12.75 5.41 5.18
N HIS A 246 12.14 6.32 4.42
CA HIS A 246 12.07 6.23 2.97
C HIS A 246 13.44 6.25 2.30
N PHE A 247 13.62 5.38 1.30
CA PHE A 247 14.89 5.28 0.58
C PHE A 247 15.33 6.61 -0.03
N TYR A 248 14.40 7.40 -0.58
CA TYR A 248 14.70 8.68 -1.23
C TYR A 248 15.06 9.81 -0.24
N LEU A 249 14.87 9.62 1.06
CA LEU A 249 15.31 10.54 2.11
C LEU A 249 16.66 10.15 2.73
N ARG A 250 17.15 8.92 2.45
CA ARG A 250 18.43 8.43 2.97
C ARG A 250 19.54 8.89 2.04
N GLU A 251 20.54 9.58 2.57
CA GLU A 251 21.78 9.93 1.89
C GLU A 251 22.75 8.75 1.78
#